data_f10d14ffc072cfd156b1fc3a6bdf089c
#
_entry.id   f10d14ffc072cfd156b1fc3a6bdf089c
#
_cell.length_a   1.000
_cell.length_b   1.000
_cell.length_c   1.000
_cell.angle_alpha   90.00
_cell.angle_beta   90.00
_cell.angle_gamma   90.00
#
_symmetry.space_group_name_H-M   'P 1'
#
loop_
_entity.id
_entity.type
_entity.pdbx_description
1 polymer ?
#
loop_
_entity_poly.entity_id
_entity_poly.type
_entity_poly.pdbx_seq_one_letter_code
_entity_poly.pdbx_strand_id
1 'polypeptide(L)'
;GEMRCIRVAVTGDYNIGSSKTVSGNGFSIRFNVLPEISSILDTPTDIVIHIVDAMRLEDTLYPVTKLNDMDIKVILVVRNYNEFLSTGHSLDIRQLSRMLGMPILTCDKDDTLAEMTLIGKIAESFSEPYERKVSVPYGQDLEEAITRISSAIHNGHDEWQHFSERYVAVRLLEHQDYILPYVESLPNASEVLDVA
;
A
#
# COMPACT_ATOMS: atom_id res chain seq x y z
N GLY A 1 -15.51 12.55 25.15
CA GLY A 1 -14.99 13.04 23.88
C GLY A 1 -15.17 11.98 22.80
N GLU A 2 -15.48 12.40 21.60
CA GLU A 2 -15.57 11.49 20.46
C GLU A 2 -14.21 10.86 20.18
N MET A 3 -14.18 9.54 20.03
CA MET A 3 -12.97 8.84 19.59
C MET A 3 -12.67 9.18 18.13
N ARG A 4 -11.41 9.45 17.82
CA ARG A 4 -10.98 9.63 16.43
C ARG A 4 -11.11 8.32 15.68
N CYS A 5 -11.61 8.41 14.46
CA CYS A 5 -11.75 7.25 13.58
C CYS A 5 -10.57 7.12 12.65
N ILE A 6 -9.99 5.91 12.58
CA ILE A 6 -8.96 5.55 11.60
C ILE A 6 -9.60 4.65 10.56
N ARG A 7 -9.52 5.04 9.30
CA ARG A 7 -10.03 4.28 8.15
C ARG A 7 -8.91 3.41 7.61
N VAL A 8 -9.07 2.10 7.72
CA VAL A 8 -8.07 1.12 7.31
C VAL A 8 -8.60 0.31 6.15
N ALA A 9 -7.89 0.32 5.03
CA ALA A 9 -8.15 -0.59 3.92
C ALA A 9 -7.31 -1.86 4.11
N VAL A 10 -7.94 -3.02 3.93
CA VAL A 10 -7.27 -4.32 4.00
C VAL A 10 -7.25 -4.94 2.62
N THR A 11 -6.06 -5.24 2.14
CA THR A 11 -5.83 -5.90 0.84
C THR A 11 -4.95 -7.13 1.02
N GLY A 12 -4.90 -8.00 0.04
CA GLY A 12 -4.05 -9.19 0.02
C GLY A 12 -4.80 -10.46 0.34
N ASP A 13 -4.09 -11.45 0.90
CA ASP A 13 -4.50 -12.85 0.95
C ASP A 13 -5.23 -13.23 2.25
N TYR A 14 -5.83 -12.29 2.96
CA TYR A 14 -6.55 -12.58 4.20
C TYR A 14 -7.98 -12.04 4.15
N ASN A 15 -8.94 -12.92 4.40
CA ASN A 15 -10.34 -12.52 4.50
C ASN A 15 -10.71 -12.36 5.99
N ILE A 16 -10.80 -11.11 6.45
CA ILE A 16 -11.33 -10.79 7.78
C ILE A 16 -12.86 -10.62 7.78
N GLY A 17 -13.51 -10.98 6.68
CA GLY A 17 -14.95 -10.83 6.49
C GLY A 17 -15.33 -9.49 5.86
N SER A 18 -16.58 -9.07 6.08
CA SER A 18 -17.07 -7.75 5.68
C SER A 18 -16.51 -6.64 6.57
N SER A 19 -16.79 -5.39 6.26
CA SER A 19 -16.39 -4.23 7.06
C SER A 19 -16.59 -4.44 8.56
N LYS A 20 -15.57 -4.14 9.34
CA LYS A 20 -15.54 -4.38 10.79
C LYS A 20 -15.03 -3.11 11.48
N THR A 21 -15.61 -2.77 12.61
CA THR A 21 -15.15 -1.66 13.45
C THR A 21 -14.66 -2.22 14.79
N VAL A 22 -13.46 -1.79 15.19
CA VAL A 22 -12.82 -2.21 16.43
C VAL A 22 -12.37 -0.95 17.18
N SER A 23 -12.56 -0.92 18.50
CA SER A 23 -12.04 0.14 19.35
C SER A 23 -10.79 -0.32 20.06
N GLY A 24 -9.76 0.51 20.06
CA GLY A 24 -8.50 0.23 20.75
C GLY A 24 -7.56 1.41 20.73
N ASN A 25 -6.67 1.49 21.71
CA ASN A 25 -5.64 2.54 21.85
C ASN A 25 -6.18 3.98 21.71
N GLY A 26 -7.41 4.22 22.13
CA GLY A 26 -8.05 5.54 22.06
C GLY A 26 -8.66 5.88 20.71
N PHE A 27 -8.72 4.94 19.78
CA PHE A 27 -9.26 5.13 18.45
C PHE A 27 -10.40 4.16 18.14
N SER A 28 -11.29 4.60 17.25
CA SER A 28 -12.23 3.73 16.56
C SER A 28 -11.62 3.38 15.20
N ILE A 29 -11.36 2.11 14.96
CA ILE A 29 -10.68 1.64 13.75
C ILE A 29 -11.70 0.93 12.87
N ARG A 30 -11.90 1.45 11.67
CA ARG A 30 -12.80 0.85 10.68
C ARG A 30 -12.02 0.13 9.61
N PHE A 31 -12.16 -1.18 9.56
CA PHE A 31 -11.55 -2.03 8.53
C PHE A 31 -12.49 -2.18 7.34
N ASN A 32 -12.00 -1.86 6.15
CA ASN A 32 -12.66 -2.12 4.88
C ASN A 32 -11.82 -3.12 4.09
N VAL A 33 -12.37 -4.30 3.85
CA VAL A 33 -11.71 -5.31 3.01
C VAL A 33 -11.96 -4.95 1.55
N LEU A 34 -10.88 -4.73 0.80
CA LEU A 34 -10.94 -4.36 -0.61
C LEU A 34 -10.46 -5.53 -1.47
N PRO A 35 -11.12 -5.79 -2.62
CA PRO A 35 -10.74 -6.90 -3.48
C PRO A 35 -9.41 -6.69 -4.20
N GLU A 36 -9.04 -5.43 -4.44
CA GLU A 36 -7.85 -5.06 -5.21
C GLU A 36 -7.21 -3.80 -4.64
N ILE A 37 -5.90 -3.66 -4.85
CA ILE A 37 -5.15 -2.47 -4.45
C ILE A 37 -5.69 -1.21 -5.14
N SER A 38 -6.08 -1.33 -6.42
CA SER A 38 -6.67 -0.20 -7.16
C SER A 38 -7.94 0.36 -6.52
N SER A 39 -8.66 -0.43 -5.75
CA SER A 39 -9.87 0.02 -5.04
C SER A 39 -9.56 1.07 -3.96
N ILE A 40 -8.31 1.17 -3.51
CA ILE A 40 -7.86 2.20 -2.55
C ILE A 40 -8.03 3.60 -3.14
N LEU A 41 -7.88 3.75 -4.44
CA LEU A 41 -7.98 5.05 -5.13
C LEU A 41 -9.34 5.71 -4.93
N ASP A 42 -10.40 4.89 -4.84
CA ASP A 42 -11.79 5.35 -4.72
C ASP A 42 -12.35 5.22 -3.30
N THR A 43 -11.54 4.75 -2.36
CA THR A 43 -11.97 4.48 -0.98
C THR A 43 -11.23 5.40 -0.01
N PRO A 44 -11.93 6.25 0.76
CA PRO A 44 -11.28 7.06 1.79
C PRO A 44 -10.50 6.18 2.77
N THR A 45 -9.18 6.38 2.86
CA THR A 45 -8.28 5.50 3.59
C THR A 45 -7.17 6.30 4.27
N ASP A 46 -6.91 6.01 5.53
CA ASP A 46 -5.80 6.61 6.28
C ASP A 46 -4.57 5.70 6.27
N ILE A 47 -4.78 4.40 6.38
CA ILE A 47 -3.73 3.37 6.44
C ILE A 47 -4.17 2.17 5.62
N VAL A 48 -3.25 1.59 4.87
CA VAL A 48 -3.44 0.32 4.18
C VAL A 48 -2.75 -0.79 4.97
N ILE A 49 -3.45 -1.87 5.20
CA ILE A 49 -2.88 -3.14 5.65
C ILE A 49 -2.89 -4.09 4.47
N HIS A 50 -1.70 -4.49 4.05
CA HIS A 50 -1.56 -5.47 2.98
C HIS A 50 -1.03 -6.78 3.54
N ILE A 51 -1.74 -7.87 3.29
CA ILE A 51 -1.43 -9.17 3.85
C ILE A 51 -0.84 -10.07 2.77
N VAL A 52 0.38 -10.53 3.00
CA VAL A 52 1.08 -11.49 2.16
C VAL A 52 1.20 -12.82 2.87
N ASP A 53 1.27 -13.89 2.11
CA ASP A 53 1.49 -15.25 2.63
C ASP A 53 2.97 -15.60 2.51
N ALA A 54 3.63 -15.87 3.64
CA ALA A 54 5.04 -16.26 3.65
C ALA A 54 5.32 -17.52 2.80
N MET A 55 4.34 -18.41 2.69
CA MET A 55 4.46 -19.63 1.88
C MET A 55 4.27 -19.40 0.38
N ARG A 56 3.83 -18.19 -0.01
CA ARG A 56 3.55 -17.80 -1.38
C ARG A 56 4.10 -16.42 -1.71
N LEU A 57 5.33 -16.13 -1.27
CA LEU A 57 5.93 -14.80 -1.41
C LEU A 57 6.09 -14.37 -2.87
N GLU A 58 6.47 -15.27 -3.75
CA GLU A 58 6.63 -14.95 -5.18
C GLU A 58 5.33 -14.42 -5.80
N ASP A 59 4.19 -14.99 -5.43
CA ASP A 59 2.88 -14.58 -5.93
C ASP A 59 2.35 -13.32 -5.24
N THR A 60 2.72 -13.07 -3.98
CA THR A 60 2.10 -12.06 -3.14
C THR A 60 2.94 -10.79 -2.96
N LEU A 61 4.23 -10.80 -3.31
CA LEU A 61 5.11 -9.61 -3.20
C LEU A 61 4.94 -8.60 -4.33
N TYR A 62 4.56 -9.03 -5.53
CA TYR A 62 4.43 -8.09 -6.66
C TYR A 62 3.47 -6.93 -6.36
N PRO A 63 2.28 -7.16 -5.77
CA PRO A 63 1.39 -6.06 -5.40
C PRO A 63 2.01 -5.05 -4.41
N VAL A 64 2.99 -5.47 -3.62
CA VAL A 64 3.69 -4.59 -2.66
C VAL A 64 4.44 -3.47 -3.38
N THR A 65 4.96 -3.71 -4.57
CA THR A 65 5.62 -2.68 -5.37
C THR A 65 4.64 -1.56 -5.75
N LYS A 66 3.40 -1.92 -6.03
CA LYS A 66 2.32 -0.95 -6.31
C LYS A 66 2.02 -0.07 -5.11
N LEU A 67 1.95 -0.66 -3.92
CA LEU A 67 1.74 0.06 -2.66
C LEU A 67 2.92 0.96 -2.31
N ASN A 68 4.15 0.53 -2.63
CA ASN A 68 5.34 1.33 -2.42
C ASN A 68 5.30 2.64 -3.21
N ASP A 69 4.67 2.64 -4.38
CA ASP A 69 4.54 3.82 -5.24
C ASP A 69 3.38 4.76 -4.81
N MET A 70 2.52 4.33 -3.91
CA MET A 70 1.42 5.16 -3.38
C MET A 70 1.89 6.08 -2.26
N ASP A 71 1.31 7.29 -2.19
CA ASP A 71 1.51 8.24 -1.09
C ASP A 71 0.51 7.95 0.03
N ILE A 72 0.66 6.82 0.69
CA ILE A 72 -0.20 6.38 1.78
C ILE A 72 0.60 5.54 2.77
N LYS A 73 0.22 5.60 4.04
CA LYS A 73 0.81 4.73 5.06
C LYS A 73 0.40 3.28 4.82
N VAL A 74 1.38 2.39 4.81
CA VAL A 74 1.17 0.94 4.60
C VAL A 74 1.82 0.17 5.75
N ILE A 75 1.08 -0.80 6.26
CA ILE A 75 1.60 -1.83 7.16
C ILE A 75 1.51 -3.15 6.41
N LEU A 76 2.64 -3.83 6.26
CA LEU A 76 2.71 -5.14 5.64
C LEU A 76 2.57 -6.21 6.72
N VAL A 77 1.66 -7.15 6.54
CA VAL A 77 1.47 -8.29 7.43
C VAL A 77 1.87 -9.55 6.69
N VAL A 78 2.85 -10.27 7.24
CA VAL A 78 3.34 -11.55 6.69
C VAL A 78 2.71 -12.68 7.48
N ARG A 79 1.78 -13.39 6.86
CA ARG A 79 1.03 -14.51 7.43
C ARG A 79 1.77 -15.83 7.20
N ASN A 80 1.47 -16.83 8.02
CA ASN A 80 2.10 -18.17 8.00
C ASN A 80 3.61 -18.13 8.20
N TYR A 81 4.09 -17.21 9.03
CA TYR A 81 5.52 -16.98 9.21
C TYR A 81 6.22 -18.13 9.93
N ASN A 82 5.60 -18.72 10.95
CA ASN A 82 6.19 -19.87 11.66
C ASN A 82 6.27 -21.12 10.77
N GLU A 83 5.25 -21.35 9.94
CA GLU A 83 5.30 -22.42 8.94
C GLU A 83 6.45 -22.20 7.96
N PHE A 84 6.62 -20.98 7.47
CA PHE A 84 7.73 -20.60 6.60
C PHE A 84 9.09 -20.88 7.26
N LEU A 85 9.28 -20.50 8.53
CA LEU A 85 10.51 -20.76 9.27
C LEU A 85 10.76 -22.26 9.43
N SER A 86 9.71 -23.05 9.63
CA SER A 86 9.82 -24.51 9.80
C SER A 86 10.31 -25.23 8.55
N THR A 87 10.19 -24.62 7.36
CA THR A 87 10.71 -25.17 6.11
C THR A 87 12.20 -24.90 5.90
N GLY A 88 12.88 -24.27 6.87
CA GLY A 88 14.31 -23.95 6.79
C GLY A 88 14.60 -22.62 6.08
N HIS A 89 13.58 -21.87 5.72
CA HIS A 89 13.73 -20.53 5.13
C HIS A 89 13.69 -19.45 6.20
N SER A 90 14.23 -18.30 5.89
CA SER A 90 14.15 -17.11 6.74
C SER A 90 14.06 -15.84 5.91
N LEU A 91 13.49 -14.79 6.51
CA LEU A 91 13.45 -13.45 5.96
C LEU A 91 14.09 -12.49 6.96
N ASP A 92 14.94 -11.61 6.47
CA ASP A 92 15.38 -10.47 7.26
C ASP A 92 14.28 -9.41 7.24
N ILE A 93 13.34 -9.52 8.17
CA ILE A 93 12.16 -8.65 8.29
C ILE A 93 12.59 -7.19 8.48
N ARG A 94 13.62 -6.95 9.27
CA ARG A 94 14.10 -5.59 9.55
C ARG A 94 14.68 -4.94 8.31
N GLN A 95 15.48 -5.68 7.54
CA GLN A 95 16.05 -5.19 6.28
C GLN A 95 14.94 -4.95 5.24
N LEU A 96 14.00 -5.88 5.11
CA LEU A 96 12.88 -5.77 4.17
C LEU A 96 12.01 -4.55 4.50
N SER A 97 11.74 -4.31 5.78
CA SER A 97 11.00 -3.14 6.23
C SER A 97 11.71 -1.84 5.85
N ARG A 98 13.02 -1.78 6.02
CA ARG A 98 13.81 -0.61 5.62
C ARG A 98 13.79 -0.39 4.12
N MET A 99 13.95 -1.46 3.33
CA MET A 99 13.95 -1.38 1.87
C MET A 99 12.62 -0.91 1.31
N LEU A 100 11.51 -1.39 1.87
CA LEU A 100 10.16 -1.03 1.42
C LEU A 100 9.65 0.29 2.03
N GLY A 101 10.26 0.75 3.11
CA GLY A 101 9.78 1.93 3.85
C GLY A 101 8.42 1.69 4.51
N MET A 102 8.15 0.46 4.92
CA MET A 102 6.90 0.04 5.56
C MET A 102 7.18 -0.77 6.82
N PRO A 103 6.40 -0.56 7.91
CA PRO A 103 6.43 -1.51 9.03
C PRO A 103 5.98 -2.89 8.56
N ILE A 104 6.62 -3.94 9.08
CA ILE A 104 6.25 -5.31 8.79
C ILE A 104 5.93 -6.03 10.10
N LEU A 105 4.75 -6.64 10.14
CA LEU A 105 4.33 -7.53 11.22
C LEU A 105 4.26 -8.95 10.69
N THR A 106 4.57 -9.92 11.54
CA THR A 106 4.44 -11.34 11.23
C THR A 106 3.34 -11.96 12.06
N CYS A 107 2.60 -12.90 11.50
CA CYS A 107 1.58 -13.63 12.25
C CYS A 107 1.39 -15.04 11.70
N ASP A 108 0.71 -15.86 12.49
CA ASP A 108 0.29 -17.19 12.11
C ASP A 108 -1.22 -17.24 11.91
N LYS A 109 -1.70 -18.29 11.27
CA LYS A 109 -3.09 -18.43 10.84
C LYS A 109 -4.10 -18.24 11.98
N ASP A 110 -3.78 -18.74 13.17
CA ASP A 110 -4.68 -18.73 14.32
C ASP A 110 -4.20 -17.80 15.45
N ASP A 111 -3.36 -16.83 15.14
CA ASP A 111 -2.75 -15.95 16.13
C ASP A 111 -3.68 -14.78 16.48
N THR A 112 -4.36 -14.90 17.62
CA THR A 112 -5.25 -13.85 18.16
C THR A 112 -4.46 -12.65 18.71
N LEU A 113 -3.20 -12.83 19.10
CA LEU A 113 -2.34 -11.72 19.54
C LEU A 113 -1.96 -10.79 18.38
N ALA A 114 -1.97 -11.29 17.14
CA ALA A 114 -1.71 -10.48 15.96
C ALA A 114 -2.70 -9.33 15.84
N GLU A 115 -3.97 -9.55 16.18
CA GLU A 115 -4.99 -8.48 16.12
C GLU A 115 -4.66 -7.34 17.09
N MET A 116 -4.27 -7.64 18.32
CA MET A 116 -3.89 -6.64 19.30
C MET A 116 -2.59 -5.90 18.91
N THR A 117 -1.60 -6.62 18.42
CA THR A 117 -0.35 -6.02 17.90
C THR A 117 -0.64 -5.12 16.71
N LEU A 118 -1.53 -5.54 15.83
CA LEU A 118 -1.94 -4.80 14.65
C LEU A 118 -2.65 -3.49 15.03
N ILE A 119 -3.58 -3.54 15.99
CA ILE A 119 -4.28 -2.34 16.49
C ILE A 119 -3.30 -1.33 17.06
N GLY A 120 -2.36 -1.78 17.88
CA GLY A 120 -1.30 -0.92 18.42
C GLY A 120 -0.45 -0.29 17.34
N LYS A 121 -0.07 -1.06 16.32
CA LYS A 121 0.72 -0.56 15.19
C LYS A 121 -0.05 0.43 14.32
N ILE A 122 -1.33 0.19 14.12
CA ILE A 122 -2.21 1.14 13.41
C ILE A 122 -2.26 2.48 14.14
N ALA A 123 -2.50 2.46 15.45
CA ALA A 123 -2.58 3.67 16.26
C ALA A 123 -1.25 4.43 16.26
N GLU A 124 -0.13 3.74 16.41
CA GLU A 124 1.22 4.31 16.33
C GLU A 124 1.47 4.97 14.97
N SER A 125 1.20 4.24 13.89
CA SER A 125 1.41 4.74 12.53
C SER A 125 0.52 5.93 12.20
N PHE A 126 -0.71 5.93 12.66
CA PHE A 126 -1.64 7.05 12.46
C PHE A 126 -1.16 8.32 13.14
N SER A 127 -0.55 8.20 14.31
CA SER A 127 -0.06 9.32 15.11
C SER A 127 1.27 9.89 14.60
N GLU A 128 2.02 9.13 13.81
CA GLU A 128 3.28 9.58 13.24
C GLU A 128 3.04 10.40 11.95
N PRO A 129 3.92 11.40 11.65
CA PRO A 129 3.88 12.08 10.36
C PRO A 129 4.13 11.10 9.21
N TYR A 130 3.47 11.37 8.08
CA TYR A 130 3.74 10.59 6.87
C TYR A 130 5.11 10.97 6.31
N GLU A 131 5.95 9.96 6.10
CA GLU A 131 7.22 10.09 5.39
C GLU A 131 7.10 9.37 4.04
N ARG A 132 7.53 10.04 2.97
CA ARG A 132 7.49 9.47 1.63
C ARG A 132 8.38 8.24 1.56
N LYS A 133 7.81 7.13 1.10
CA LYS A 133 8.55 5.88 0.92
C LYS A 133 9.62 6.00 -0.15
N VAL A 134 10.76 5.34 0.05
CA VAL A 134 11.80 5.21 -0.98
C VAL A 134 11.27 4.32 -2.09
N SER A 135 11.32 4.80 -3.32
CA SER A 135 10.86 4.05 -4.49
C SER A 135 11.78 2.88 -4.81
N VAL A 136 11.17 1.73 -5.13
CA VAL A 136 11.90 0.58 -5.65
C VAL A 136 12.24 0.86 -7.13
N PRO A 137 13.52 0.80 -7.54
CA PRO A 137 13.89 1.11 -8.92
C PRO A 137 13.49 0.00 -9.89
N TYR A 138 13.07 0.39 -11.08
CA TYR A 138 12.67 -0.52 -12.17
C TYR A 138 13.72 -0.68 -13.28
N GLY A 139 14.89 -0.05 -13.13
CA GLY A 139 15.94 0.01 -14.16
C GLY A 139 15.98 1.38 -14.85
N GLN A 140 17.15 1.71 -15.43
CA GLN A 140 17.41 3.07 -15.91
C GLN A 140 16.44 3.55 -16.98
N ASP A 141 16.16 2.75 -18.00
CA ASP A 141 15.29 3.15 -19.12
C ASP A 141 13.85 3.40 -18.64
N LEU A 142 13.33 2.53 -17.79
CA LEU A 142 12.00 2.69 -17.21
C LEU A 142 11.94 3.87 -16.24
N GLU A 143 13.00 4.07 -15.44
CA GLU A 143 13.07 5.22 -14.53
C GLU A 143 13.09 6.56 -15.28
N GLU A 144 13.76 6.64 -16.41
CA GLU A 144 13.74 7.83 -17.26
C GLU A 144 12.33 8.09 -17.84
N ALA A 145 11.65 7.04 -18.29
CA ALA A 145 10.26 7.14 -18.75
C ALA A 145 9.32 7.55 -17.62
N ILE A 146 9.44 6.96 -16.43
CA ILE A 146 8.67 7.31 -15.24
C ILE A 146 8.87 8.79 -14.89
N THR A 147 10.10 9.27 -14.91
CA THR A 147 10.42 10.68 -14.61
C THR A 147 9.74 11.62 -15.60
N ARG A 148 9.76 11.32 -16.89
CA ARG A 148 9.11 12.15 -17.90
C ARG A 148 7.59 12.22 -17.70
N ILE A 149 6.96 11.06 -17.47
CA ILE A 149 5.51 11.00 -17.25
C ILE A 149 5.14 11.69 -15.95
N SER A 150 5.87 11.44 -14.87
CA SER A 150 5.64 12.04 -13.56
C SER A 150 5.75 13.57 -13.61
N SER A 151 6.72 14.11 -14.35
CA SER A 151 6.88 15.55 -14.54
C SER A 151 5.71 16.16 -15.30
N ALA A 152 5.23 15.48 -16.35
CA ALA A 152 4.07 15.95 -17.10
C ALA A 152 2.80 15.95 -16.23
N ILE A 153 2.59 14.92 -15.43
CA ILE A 153 1.48 14.84 -14.47
C ILE A 153 1.57 15.96 -13.44
N HIS A 154 2.75 16.19 -12.86
CA HIS A 154 2.98 17.23 -11.87
C HIS A 154 2.62 18.62 -12.38
N ASN A 155 2.90 18.91 -13.65
CA ASN A 155 2.58 20.19 -14.29
C ASN A 155 1.09 20.42 -14.49
N GLY A 156 0.27 19.37 -14.39
CA GLY A 156 -1.17 19.43 -14.70
C GLY A 156 -2.09 19.52 -13.49
N HIS A 157 -1.60 19.27 -12.26
CA HIS A 157 -2.45 19.29 -11.06
C HIS A 157 -1.65 19.62 -9.80
N ASP A 158 -2.36 19.95 -8.72
CA ASP A 158 -1.71 20.27 -7.44
C ASP A 158 -1.33 19.00 -6.69
N GLU A 159 -2.29 18.20 -6.23
CA GLU A 159 -2.04 16.92 -5.55
C GLU A 159 -3.22 15.97 -5.63
N TRP A 160 -2.95 14.68 -5.84
CA TRP A 160 -3.88 13.60 -5.58
C TRP A 160 -3.73 13.10 -4.15
N GLN A 161 -4.82 12.69 -3.52
CA GLN A 161 -4.81 12.36 -2.08
C GLN A 161 -4.05 11.08 -1.73
N HIS A 162 -4.14 10.01 -2.53
CA HIS A 162 -3.66 8.69 -2.12
C HIS A 162 -2.70 8.03 -3.09
N PHE A 163 -2.33 8.71 -4.17
CA PHE A 163 -1.38 8.14 -5.12
C PHE A 163 -0.45 9.21 -5.67
N SER A 164 0.81 8.80 -5.87
CA SER A 164 1.84 9.67 -6.40
C SER A 164 1.78 9.74 -7.92
N GLU A 165 2.40 10.78 -8.48
CA GLU A 165 2.64 10.84 -9.92
C GLU A 165 3.40 9.60 -10.41
N ARG A 166 4.33 9.09 -9.60
CA ARG A 166 5.06 7.85 -9.92
C ARG A 166 4.13 6.65 -10.05
N TYR A 167 3.18 6.48 -9.13
CA TYR A 167 2.21 5.39 -9.21
C TYR A 167 1.45 5.43 -10.54
N VAL A 168 0.93 6.59 -10.90
CA VAL A 168 0.19 6.78 -12.15
C VAL A 168 1.08 6.53 -13.37
N ALA A 169 2.32 7.06 -13.35
CA ALA A 169 3.28 6.87 -14.45
C ALA A 169 3.59 5.38 -14.69
N VAL A 170 3.85 4.63 -13.62
CA VAL A 170 4.13 3.19 -13.72
C VAL A 170 2.91 2.43 -14.26
N ARG A 171 1.70 2.76 -13.77
CA ARG A 171 0.47 2.10 -14.26
C ARG A 171 0.19 2.42 -15.73
N LEU A 172 0.48 3.63 -16.20
CA LEU A 172 0.38 3.97 -17.62
C LEU A 172 1.35 3.13 -18.45
N LEU A 173 2.60 2.99 -18.02
CA LEU A 173 3.61 2.17 -18.71
C LEU A 173 3.25 0.68 -18.72
N GLU A 174 2.53 0.19 -17.72
CA GLU A 174 2.00 -1.17 -17.67
C GLU A 174 0.70 -1.35 -18.46
N HIS A 175 0.20 -0.31 -19.12
CA HIS A 175 -1.07 -0.32 -19.87
C HIS A 175 -2.27 -0.73 -19.01
N GLN A 176 -2.33 -0.25 -17.77
CA GLN A 176 -3.44 -0.51 -16.86
C GLN A 176 -4.58 0.46 -17.13
N ASP A 177 -5.64 -0.02 -17.75
CA ASP A 177 -6.76 0.82 -18.21
C ASP A 177 -7.49 1.56 -17.07
N TYR A 178 -7.50 1.02 -15.86
CA TYR A 178 -8.17 1.66 -14.73
C TYR A 178 -7.56 3.00 -14.32
N ILE A 179 -6.33 3.28 -14.74
CA ILE A 179 -5.67 4.55 -14.43
C ILE A 179 -6.09 5.68 -15.40
N LEU A 180 -6.60 5.35 -16.57
CA LEU A 180 -6.95 6.33 -17.61
C LEU A 180 -7.94 7.40 -17.16
N PRO A 181 -9.04 7.10 -16.43
CA PRO A 181 -9.95 8.13 -15.95
C PRO A 181 -9.28 9.22 -15.12
N TYR A 182 -8.27 8.85 -14.31
CA TYR A 182 -7.51 9.81 -13.49
C TYR A 182 -6.62 10.71 -14.35
N VAL A 183 -5.99 10.16 -15.37
CA VAL A 183 -5.15 10.92 -16.32
C VAL A 183 -6.02 11.82 -17.19
N GLU A 184 -7.14 11.31 -17.71
CA GLU A 184 -8.06 12.06 -18.54
C GLU A 184 -8.72 13.25 -17.83
N SER A 185 -8.80 13.20 -16.50
CA SER A 185 -9.29 14.30 -15.66
C SER A 185 -8.29 15.47 -15.54
N LEU A 186 -7.03 15.26 -15.93
CA LEU A 186 -6.01 16.31 -15.86
C LEU A 186 -6.23 17.36 -16.94
N PRO A 187 -5.96 18.66 -16.65
CA PRO A 187 -6.02 19.72 -17.67
C PRO A 187 -5.09 19.48 -18.86
N ASN A 188 -3.95 18.81 -18.63
CA ASN A 188 -2.94 18.49 -19.64
C ASN A 188 -2.90 17.00 -20.00
N ALA A 189 -4.05 16.33 -20.01
CA ALA A 189 -4.13 14.89 -20.29
C ALA A 189 -3.45 14.49 -21.60
N SER A 190 -3.61 15.28 -22.66
CA SER A 190 -2.96 15.02 -23.95
C SER A 190 -1.44 15.00 -23.86
N GLU A 191 -0.85 15.94 -23.12
CA GLU A 191 0.60 15.99 -22.89
C GLU A 191 1.07 14.72 -22.13
N VAL A 192 0.37 14.32 -21.08
CA VAL A 192 0.70 13.14 -20.30
C VAL A 192 0.63 11.88 -21.16
N LEU A 193 -0.41 11.71 -21.96
CA LEU A 193 -0.59 10.55 -22.83
C LEU A 193 0.43 10.51 -23.96
N ASP A 194 0.86 11.67 -24.46
CA ASP A 194 1.86 11.75 -25.53
C ASP A 194 3.26 11.34 -25.08
N VAL A 195 3.62 11.57 -23.81
CA VAL A 195 4.94 11.17 -23.27
C VAL A 195 4.95 9.75 -22.71
N ALA A 196 3.78 9.15 -22.52
CA ALA A 196 3.65 7.78 -22.02
C ALA A 196 3.89 6.66 -23.11
#